data_1b1bd40a1275c371453910d9a6c50408
#
_entry.id   1b1bd40a1275c371453910d9a6c50408
#
_cell.length_a   1.000
_cell.length_b   1.000
_cell.length_c   1.000
_cell.angle_alpha   90.00
_cell.angle_beta   90.00
_cell.angle_gamma   90.00
#
_symmetry.space_group_name_H-M   'P 1'
#
loop_
_entity.id
_entity.type
_entity.pdbx_description
1 polymer ?
#
loop_
_entity_poly.entity_id
_entity_poly.type
_entity_poly.pdbx_seq_one_letter_code
_entity_poly.pdbx_strand_id
1 'polypeptide(L)'
;MKNFYKLLFIPIFCLVMLSNTTSTVSAANNWAGFQHVTIGLSFKKWGLASFYTTVIPSKSSYYSKINMKLQRYSGGKWHTLTSGTNGDTSINMYSRGYYVTKGYTYRVYSTATVYKSKGGKKINSDTFIYKNKY
;
A
#
# COMPACT_ATOMS: atom_id res chain seq x y z
N MET A 1 41.89 44.53 26.87
CA MET A 1 41.40 44.03 25.58
C MET A 1 40.57 42.77 25.82
N LYS A 2 39.27 42.87 25.74
CA LYS A 2 38.37 41.74 25.96
C LYS A 2 37.81 41.32 24.61
N ASN A 3 38.27 40.14 24.10
CA ASN A 3 37.77 39.58 22.86
C ASN A 3 36.43 38.85 23.12
N PHE A 4 35.36 39.46 22.65
CA PHE A 4 34.04 38.84 22.61
C PHE A 4 33.98 37.92 21.37
N TYR A 5 34.09 36.62 21.60
CA TYR A 5 33.73 35.64 20.55
C TYR A 5 32.19 35.54 20.51
N LYS A 6 31.61 36.12 19.48
CA LYS A 6 30.19 35.90 19.15
C LYS A 6 30.05 34.47 18.62
N LEU A 7 29.52 33.61 19.48
CA LEU A 7 29.12 32.25 19.06
C LEU A 7 27.93 32.37 18.15
N LEU A 8 28.16 32.13 16.87
CA LEU A 8 27.10 32.12 15.86
C LEU A 8 26.37 30.77 15.98
N PHE A 9 25.23 30.76 16.63
CA PHE A 9 24.31 29.62 16.65
C PHE A 9 23.66 29.52 15.25
N ILE A 10 24.13 28.59 14.45
CA ILE A 10 23.43 28.19 13.22
C ILE A 10 22.41 27.14 13.64
N PRO A 11 21.11 27.40 13.54
CA PRO A 11 20.11 26.35 13.73
C PRO A 11 20.23 25.39 12.55
N ILE A 12 20.72 24.18 12.83
CA ILE A 12 20.63 23.07 11.88
C ILE A 12 19.14 22.71 11.75
N PHE A 13 18.54 23.22 10.69
CA PHE A 13 17.19 22.85 10.30
C PHE A 13 17.28 21.42 9.72
N CYS A 14 17.09 20.42 10.60
CA CYS A 14 16.92 19.04 10.16
C CYS A 14 15.63 18.97 9.34
N LEU A 15 15.80 19.05 8.02
CA LEU A 15 14.76 18.76 7.06
C LEU A 15 14.49 17.24 7.14
N VAL A 16 13.56 16.85 7.98
CA VAL A 16 13.04 15.48 8.01
C VAL A 16 12.25 15.30 6.72
N MET A 17 12.95 14.83 5.69
CA MET A 17 12.31 14.27 4.51
C MET A 17 11.51 13.06 4.98
N LEU A 18 10.18 13.22 5.09
CA LEU A 18 9.27 12.09 5.17
C LEU A 18 9.36 11.36 3.81
N SER A 19 10.30 10.46 3.72
CA SER A 19 10.36 9.52 2.61
C SER A 19 9.14 8.60 2.72
N ASN A 20 8.14 8.88 1.91
CA ASN A 20 7.08 7.92 1.63
C ASN A 20 7.71 6.73 0.90
N THR A 21 8.16 5.75 1.65
CA THR A 21 8.65 4.50 1.08
C THR A 21 7.45 3.73 0.54
N THR A 22 7.20 3.86 -0.75
CA THR A 22 6.33 2.94 -1.47
C THR A 22 7.09 1.63 -1.61
N SER A 23 6.75 0.65 -0.78
CA SER A 23 7.32 -0.68 -0.91
C SER A 23 6.63 -1.41 -2.05
N THR A 24 7.39 -1.71 -3.10
CA THR A 24 6.98 -2.69 -4.11
C THR A 24 7.13 -4.06 -3.46
N VAL A 25 6.03 -4.71 -3.10
CA VAL A 25 6.07 -6.08 -2.60
C VAL A 25 6.12 -7.00 -3.80
N SER A 26 7.31 -7.53 -4.09
CA SER A 26 7.46 -8.68 -4.97
C SER A 26 6.95 -9.89 -4.20
N ALA A 27 5.70 -10.30 -4.47
CA ALA A 27 5.19 -11.55 -3.95
C ALA A 27 5.44 -12.66 -4.96
N ALA A 28 5.80 -13.80 -4.42
CA ALA A 28 5.68 -15.15 -4.93
C ALA A 28 6.18 -15.48 -6.35
N ASN A 29 6.55 -16.67 -6.44
CA ASN A 29 7.19 -17.47 -7.47
C ASN A 29 6.44 -17.59 -8.81
N ASN A 30 5.29 -16.97 -8.99
CA ASN A 30 4.53 -17.07 -10.24
C ASN A 30 3.89 -15.74 -10.63
N TRP A 31 4.53 -15.02 -11.54
CA TRP A 31 4.05 -13.78 -12.14
C TRP A 31 3.21 -13.98 -13.39
N ALA A 32 2.76 -15.20 -13.70
CA ALA A 32 1.93 -15.45 -14.88
C ALA A 32 0.73 -14.49 -14.90
N GLY A 33 0.60 -13.71 -15.95
CA GLY A 33 -0.47 -12.73 -16.12
C GLY A 33 -0.24 -11.37 -15.46
N PHE A 34 0.72 -11.24 -14.54
CA PHE A 34 1.08 -9.96 -13.93
C PHE A 34 2.33 -9.37 -14.58
N GLN A 35 2.33 -8.08 -14.87
CA GLN A 35 3.52 -7.31 -15.20
C GLN A 35 4.04 -6.59 -13.95
N HIS A 36 3.16 -5.96 -13.19
CA HIS A 36 3.51 -5.21 -11.98
C HIS A 36 2.35 -5.16 -11.00
N VAL A 37 2.66 -5.23 -9.71
CA VAL A 37 1.70 -4.98 -8.63
C VAL A 37 2.32 -4.04 -7.62
N THR A 38 1.59 -2.99 -7.28
CA THR A 38 1.98 -2.03 -6.24
C THR A 38 0.90 -2.00 -5.17
N ILE A 39 1.33 -1.97 -3.92
CA ILE A 39 0.45 -1.88 -2.75
C ILE A 39 1.01 -0.85 -1.78
N GLY A 40 0.16 -0.08 -1.13
CA GLY A 40 0.61 0.92 -0.17
C GLY A 40 -0.41 1.21 0.93
N LEU A 41 0.13 1.69 2.06
CA LEU A 41 -0.61 2.11 3.24
C LEU A 41 0.12 3.28 3.88
N SER A 42 -0.56 4.40 4.01
CA SER A 42 -0.06 5.59 4.69
C SER A 42 -1.10 6.13 5.66
N PHE A 43 -0.64 6.86 6.68
CA PHE A 43 -1.53 7.50 7.64
C PHE A 43 -1.41 9.01 7.50
N LYS A 44 -2.55 9.66 7.34
CA LYS A 44 -2.68 11.12 7.29
C LYS A 44 -3.08 11.66 8.65
N LYS A 45 -3.05 12.98 8.79
CA LYS A 45 -3.56 13.66 9.99
C LYS A 45 -4.97 13.16 10.32
N TRP A 46 -5.31 13.17 11.61
CA TRP A 46 -6.61 12.78 12.15
C TRP A 46 -6.95 11.28 12.01
N GLY A 47 -5.95 10.43 11.79
CA GLY A 47 -6.14 8.98 11.75
C GLY A 47 -6.69 8.43 10.45
N LEU A 48 -6.66 9.18 9.36
CA LEU A 48 -7.07 8.66 8.06
C LEU A 48 -5.99 7.74 7.48
N ALA A 49 -6.24 6.44 7.47
CA ALA A 49 -5.46 5.48 6.69
C ALA A 49 -5.85 5.59 5.21
N SER A 50 -4.87 5.85 4.36
CA SER A 50 -5.02 5.84 2.90
C SER A 50 -4.28 4.63 2.36
N PHE A 51 -4.96 3.77 1.63
CA PHE A 51 -4.40 2.51 1.14
C PHE A 51 -4.88 2.19 -0.26
N TYR A 52 -4.04 1.49 -1.01
CA TYR A 52 -4.29 1.19 -2.41
C TYR A 52 -3.61 -0.09 -2.87
N THR A 53 -4.12 -0.63 -3.96
CA THR A 53 -3.49 -1.69 -4.76
C THR A 53 -3.64 -1.33 -6.23
N THR A 54 -2.54 -1.42 -6.98
CA THR A 54 -2.52 -1.25 -8.43
C THR A 54 -2.01 -2.53 -9.06
N VAL A 55 -2.72 -3.02 -10.04
CA VAL A 55 -2.36 -4.21 -10.83
C VAL A 55 -2.17 -3.79 -12.28
N ILE A 56 -1.00 -4.07 -12.83
CA ILE A 56 -0.71 -3.95 -14.25
C ILE A 56 -0.59 -5.38 -14.81
N PRO A 57 -1.55 -5.86 -15.59
CA PRO A 57 -1.47 -7.17 -16.22
C PRO A 57 -0.38 -7.20 -17.30
N SER A 58 0.12 -8.38 -17.62
CA SER A 58 1.14 -8.59 -18.66
C SER A 58 0.64 -8.32 -20.09
N LYS A 59 -0.67 -8.23 -20.27
CA LYS A 59 -1.31 -7.80 -21.53
C LYS A 59 -2.43 -6.81 -21.24
N SER A 60 -2.53 -5.75 -22.01
CA SER A 60 -3.56 -4.70 -21.88
C SER A 60 -4.99 -5.20 -22.08
N SER A 61 -5.18 -6.33 -22.76
CA SER A 61 -6.47 -6.98 -22.95
C SER A 61 -6.94 -7.83 -21.75
N TYR A 62 -6.05 -8.10 -20.80
CA TYR A 62 -6.39 -8.88 -19.62
C TYR A 62 -7.25 -8.07 -18.65
N TYR A 63 -8.19 -8.76 -18.02
CA TYR A 63 -9.01 -8.23 -16.94
C TYR A 63 -8.42 -8.64 -15.60
N SER A 64 -8.38 -7.74 -14.65
CA SER A 64 -7.98 -8.07 -13.29
C SER A 64 -9.04 -7.70 -12.26
N LYS A 65 -9.06 -8.44 -11.17
CA LYS A 65 -9.92 -8.20 -10.02
C LYS A 65 -9.07 -8.06 -8.76
N ILE A 66 -9.27 -6.98 -8.02
CA ILE A 66 -8.62 -6.72 -6.74
C ILE A 66 -9.66 -6.92 -5.62
N ASN A 67 -9.33 -7.73 -4.63
CA ASN A 67 -10.05 -7.80 -3.36
C ASN A 67 -9.10 -7.30 -2.27
N MET A 68 -9.40 -6.14 -1.69
CA MET A 68 -8.50 -5.45 -0.77
C MET A 68 -9.16 -5.30 0.61
N LYS A 69 -8.40 -5.64 1.66
CA LYS A 69 -8.80 -5.51 3.06
C LYS A 69 -7.80 -4.64 3.81
N LEU A 70 -8.31 -3.74 4.66
CA LEU A 70 -7.51 -3.12 5.71
C LEU A 70 -7.72 -3.91 7.00
N GLN A 71 -6.63 -4.35 7.62
CA GLN A 71 -6.68 -5.15 8.85
C GLN A 71 -5.81 -4.51 9.93
N ARG A 72 -6.24 -4.65 11.18
CA ARG A 72 -5.52 -4.24 12.40
C ARG A 72 -5.05 -5.47 13.15
N TYR A 73 -3.80 -5.44 13.63
CA TYR A 73 -3.28 -6.46 14.53
C TYR A 73 -3.61 -6.12 15.98
N SER A 74 -4.31 -7.00 16.67
CA SER A 74 -4.58 -6.88 18.10
C SER A 74 -4.98 -8.24 18.70
N GLY A 75 -4.60 -8.47 19.96
CA GLY A 75 -4.91 -9.74 20.62
C GLY A 75 -4.31 -10.97 19.93
N GLY A 76 -3.14 -10.82 19.31
CA GLY A 76 -2.43 -11.92 18.63
C GLY A 76 -2.98 -12.28 17.25
N LYS A 77 -3.91 -11.51 16.69
CA LYS A 77 -4.53 -11.81 15.39
C LYS A 77 -4.88 -10.56 14.58
N TRP A 78 -5.14 -10.76 13.30
CA TRP A 78 -5.58 -9.73 12.36
C TRP A 78 -7.09 -9.63 12.30
N HIS A 79 -7.59 -8.41 12.47
CA HIS A 79 -9.02 -8.10 12.38
C HIS A 79 -9.28 -7.24 11.15
N THR A 80 -10.20 -7.64 10.30
CA THR A 80 -10.63 -6.85 9.13
C THR A 80 -11.48 -5.67 9.58
N LEU A 81 -11.04 -4.46 9.23
CA LEU A 81 -11.76 -3.21 9.52
C LEU A 81 -12.68 -2.82 8.37
N THR A 82 -12.20 -2.98 7.15
CA THR A 82 -12.95 -2.70 5.93
C THR A 82 -12.42 -3.53 4.78
N SER A 83 -13.25 -3.78 3.79
CA SER A 83 -12.88 -4.50 2.57
C SER A 83 -13.61 -3.92 1.36
N GLY A 84 -13.09 -4.20 0.19
CA GLY A 84 -13.72 -3.82 -1.07
C GLY A 84 -13.09 -4.51 -2.24
N THR A 85 -13.76 -4.44 -3.38
CA THR A 85 -13.36 -5.11 -4.61
C THR A 85 -13.44 -4.12 -5.77
N ASN A 86 -12.48 -4.19 -6.67
CA ASN A 86 -12.52 -3.50 -7.95
C ASN A 86 -12.10 -4.43 -9.08
N GLY A 87 -12.69 -4.26 -10.25
CA GLY A 87 -12.32 -4.99 -11.44
C GLY A 87 -12.19 -4.06 -12.64
N ASP A 88 -11.13 -4.25 -13.41
CA ASP A 88 -10.88 -3.45 -14.61
C ASP A 88 -10.08 -4.22 -15.66
N THR A 89 -10.18 -3.76 -16.90
CA THR A 89 -9.34 -4.22 -18.01
C THR A 89 -8.14 -3.31 -18.13
N SER A 90 -6.96 -3.86 -18.46
CA SER A 90 -5.70 -3.15 -18.48
C SER A 90 -5.24 -2.76 -17.06
N ILE A 91 -4.90 -1.51 -16.79
CA ILE A 91 -4.45 -1.06 -15.45
C ILE A 91 -5.65 -1.00 -14.50
N ASN A 92 -5.57 -1.74 -13.41
CA ASN A 92 -6.58 -1.73 -12.36
C ASN A 92 -6.00 -1.06 -11.11
N MET A 93 -6.55 0.08 -10.73
CA MET A 93 -6.15 0.83 -9.55
C MET A 93 -7.34 0.92 -8.59
N TYR A 94 -7.13 0.47 -7.36
CA TYR A 94 -8.14 0.53 -6.31
C TYR A 94 -7.57 1.19 -5.06
N SER A 95 -8.15 2.30 -4.63
CA SER A 95 -7.74 3.04 -3.43
C SER A 95 -8.93 3.34 -2.53
N ARG A 96 -8.66 3.36 -1.20
CA ARG A 96 -9.66 3.68 -0.18
C ARG A 96 -9.03 4.44 0.98
N GLY A 97 -9.90 5.13 1.73
CA GLY A 97 -9.60 5.72 3.02
C GLY A 97 -10.45 5.09 4.13
N TYR A 98 -9.88 5.01 5.33
CA TYR A 98 -10.58 4.53 6.52
C TYR A 98 -9.96 5.14 7.77
N TYR A 99 -10.78 5.60 8.72
CA TYR A 99 -10.27 6.16 9.97
C TYR A 99 -9.83 5.07 10.94
N VAL A 100 -8.63 5.22 11.49
CA VAL A 100 -7.99 4.24 12.37
C VAL A 100 -7.40 4.91 13.61
N THR A 101 -7.15 4.12 14.65
CA THR A 101 -6.59 4.56 15.94
C THR A 101 -5.08 4.37 15.96
N LYS A 102 -4.35 5.30 16.56
CA LYS A 102 -2.91 5.19 16.81
C LYS A 102 -2.57 4.03 17.75
N GLY A 103 -1.32 3.58 17.68
CA GLY A 103 -0.75 2.57 18.57
C GLY A 103 -0.88 1.13 18.06
N TYR A 104 -1.39 0.92 16.86
CA TYR A 104 -1.55 -0.41 16.28
C TYR A 104 -0.73 -0.58 15.00
N THR A 105 -0.45 -1.83 14.69
CA THR A 105 0.04 -2.23 13.37
C THR A 105 -1.14 -2.55 12.47
N TYR A 106 -1.09 -2.01 11.27
CA TYR A 106 -2.10 -2.23 10.22
C TYR A 106 -1.47 -2.91 9.03
N ARG A 107 -2.28 -3.61 8.26
CA ARG A 107 -1.86 -4.13 6.95
C ARG A 107 -2.96 -3.96 5.91
N VAL A 108 -2.53 -3.74 4.68
CA VAL A 108 -3.32 -3.99 3.50
C VAL A 108 -3.10 -5.44 3.11
N TYR A 109 -4.17 -6.20 3.01
CA TYR A 109 -4.19 -7.57 2.54
C TYR A 109 -4.98 -7.60 1.24
N SER A 110 -4.31 -7.78 0.12
CA SER A 110 -4.89 -7.62 -1.20
C SER A 110 -4.69 -8.88 -2.03
N THR A 111 -5.77 -9.47 -2.49
CA THR A 111 -5.73 -10.57 -3.45
C THR A 111 -6.03 -10.01 -4.83
N ALA A 112 -5.11 -10.21 -5.77
CA ALA A 112 -5.27 -9.85 -7.16
C ALA A 112 -5.44 -11.11 -8.01
N THR A 113 -6.42 -11.10 -8.90
CA THR A 113 -6.68 -12.19 -9.83
C THR A 113 -6.69 -11.64 -11.24
N VAL A 114 -5.99 -12.29 -12.17
CA VAL A 114 -5.93 -11.92 -13.58
C VAL A 114 -6.64 -12.96 -14.42
N TYR A 115 -7.43 -12.48 -15.36
CA TYR A 115 -8.22 -13.26 -16.32
C TYR A 115 -7.85 -12.86 -17.74
N LYS A 116 -8.05 -13.77 -18.71
CA LYS A 116 -7.84 -13.48 -20.14
C LYS A 116 -8.72 -12.34 -20.65
N SER A 117 -9.93 -12.21 -20.10
CA SER A 117 -10.91 -11.17 -20.38
C SER A 117 -11.92 -11.08 -19.22
N LYS A 118 -12.77 -10.07 -19.20
CA LYS A 118 -13.89 -9.99 -18.25
C LYS A 118 -14.83 -11.19 -18.44
N GLY A 119 -15.01 -11.98 -17.37
CA GLY A 119 -15.77 -13.23 -17.42
C GLY A 119 -15.03 -14.40 -18.08
N GLY A 120 -13.80 -14.21 -18.48
CA GLY A 120 -12.97 -15.22 -19.13
C GLY A 120 -12.21 -16.13 -18.17
N LYS A 121 -11.32 -16.93 -18.73
CA LYS A 121 -10.51 -17.90 -17.99
C LYS A 121 -9.52 -17.20 -17.06
N LYS A 122 -9.48 -17.63 -15.81
CA LYS A 122 -8.48 -17.20 -14.83
C LYS A 122 -7.07 -17.64 -15.28
N ILE A 123 -6.12 -16.71 -15.21
CA ILE A 123 -4.71 -16.97 -15.51
C ILE A 123 -3.96 -17.23 -14.21
N ASN A 124 -4.13 -16.34 -13.22
CA ASN A 124 -3.41 -16.41 -11.95
C ASN A 124 -4.17 -15.64 -10.86
N SER A 125 -3.89 -15.99 -9.61
CA SER A 125 -4.33 -15.25 -8.43
C SER A 125 -3.23 -15.29 -7.38
N ASP A 126 -2.93 -14.13 -6.79
CA ASP A 126 -1.91 -14.03 -5.75
C ASP A 126 -2.31 -12.99 -4.69
N THR A 127 -1.68 -13.11 -3.52
CA THR A 127 -1.94 -12.23 -2.37
C THR A 127 -0.72 -11.39 -2.06
N PHE A 128 -0.95 -10.09 -1.92
CA PHE A 128 0.05 -9.07 -1.62
C PHE A 128 -0.27 -8.42 -0.28
N ILE A 129 0.75 -8.25 0.56
CA ILE A 129 0.57 -7.71 1.90
C ILE A 129 1.57 -6.58 2.13
N TYR A 130 1.06 -5.46 2.66
CA TYR A 130 1.90 -4.36 3.12
C TYR A 130 1.50 -3.96 4.54
N LYS A 131 2.48 -3.92 5.45
CA LYS A 131 2.30 -3.58 6.87
C LYS A 131 2.89 -2.21 7.17
N ASN A 132 2.21 -1.46 8.03
CA ASN A 132 2.73 -0.21 8.57
C ASN A 132 2.16 0.04 9.98
N LYS A 133 2.93 0.72 10.82
CA LYS A 133 2.51 1.09 12.19
C LYS A 133 2.04 2.53 12.20
N TYR A 134 0.94 2.79 12.90
CA TYR A 134 0.40 4.14 13.10
C TYR A 134 0.50 4.58 14.56
#